data_c3e1aa69e47ba46ecab7b33414364af7
#
_entry.id   c3e1aa69e47ba46ecab7b33414364af7
#
_cell.length_a   1.000
_cell.length_b   1.000
_cell.length_c   1.000
_cell.angle_alpha   90.00
_cell.angle_beta   90.00
_cell.angle_gamma   90.00
#
_symmetry.space_group_name_H-M   'P 1'
#
loop_
_entity.id
_entity.type
_entity.pdbx_description
1 polymer ?
#
loop_
_entity_poly.entity_id
_entity_poly.type
_entity_poly.pdbx_seq_one_letter_code
_entity_poly.pdbx_strand_id
1 'polypeptide(L)'
;GKLGKKFNDLLLEALPGLQEHGCSYREKGGFIRRMTEGEGTWLGHVWEHVAIELQNMAGSDVTFGKTRSTGKKGQYNMVFQYLQRDVGREASRLARELILSLLPQNVKSELKDINPDFNYEEERDDFIRYAQKFEFGPSTGSLVKAAIDREIPWLRLNEYSLVQFGHGKYQKRIQATVTNETK
;
A
#
# COMPACT_ATOMS: atom_id res chain seq x y z
N GLY A 1 10.87 0.47 18.80
CA GLY A 1 11.85 -0.53 19.22
C GLY A 1 12.22 -1.47 18.08
N LYS A 2 13.19 -2.34 18.32
CA LYS A 2 13.64 -3.34 17.34
C LYS A 2 12.82 -4.61 17.47
N LEU A 3 12.32 -5.13 16.37
CA LEU A 3 11.59 -6.41 16.29
C LEU A 3 12.53 -7.63 16.21
N GLY A 4 13.85 -7.38 16.10
CA GLY A 4 14.86 -8.41 16.02
C GLY A 4 15.14 -8.90 14.59
N LYS A 5 16.32 -9.53 14.44
CA LYS A 5 16.81 -9.96 13.13
C LYS A 5 15.86 -10.97 12.46
N LYS A 6 15.37 -11.95 13.23
CA LYS A 6 14.47 -12.99 12.69
C LYS A 6 13.21 -12.43 12.06
N PHE A 7 12.57 -11.43 12.71
CA PHE A 7 11.40 -10.75 12.14
C PHE A 7 11.75 -10.06 10.83
N ASN A 8 12.87 -9.32 10.80
CA ASN A 8 13.31 -8.58 9.61
C ASN A 8 13.61 -9.55 8.45
N ASP A 9 14.30 -10.65 8.72
CA ASP A 9 14.66 -11.65 7.70
C ASP A 9 13.37 -12.29 7.10
N LEU A 10 12.42 -12.71 7.93
CA LEU A 10 11.15 -13.27 7.48
C LEU A 10 10.28 -12.25 6.72
N LEU A 11 10.28 -10.99 7.15
CA LEU A 11 9.54 -9.94 6.45
C LEU A 11 10.11 -9.69 5.05
N LEU A 12 11.44 -9.69 4.91
CA LEU A 12 12.11 -9.50 3.63
C LEU A 12 12.01 -10.74 2.71
N GLU A 13 11.89 -11.94 3.27
CA GLU A 13 11.58 -13.14 2.53
C GLU A 13 10.17 -13.06 1.93
N ALA A 14 9.18 -12.62 2.74
CA ALA A 14 7.80 -12.44 2.29
C ALA A 14 7.63 -11.29 1.28
N LEU A 15 8.36 -10.20 1.46
CA LEU A 15 8.25 -8.96 0.68
C LEU A 15 9.65 -8.41 0.31
N PRO A 16 10.32 -9.02 -0.69
CA PRO A 16 11.66 -8.59 -1.10
C PRO A 16 11.75 -7.14 -1.58
N GLY A 17 10.66 -6.61 -2.16
CA GLY A 17 10.59 -5.24 -2.67
C GLY A 17 10.76 -4.17 -1.58
N LEU A 18 10.56 -4.49 -0.31
CA LEU A 18 10.87 -3.60 0.80
C LEU A 18 12.34 -3.14 0.82
N GLN A 19 13.24 -3.88 0.17
CA GLN A 19 14.65 -3.49 0.01
C GLN A 19 14.84 -2.26 -0.89
N GLU A 20 13.86 -1.95 -1.73
CA GLU A 20 13.90 -0.77 -2.60
C GLU A 20 13.39 0.50 -1.89
N HIS A 21 12.70 0.35 -0.75
CA HIS A 21 12.10 1.48 -0.05
C HIS A 21 13.14 2.41 0.57
N GLY A 22 13.12 3.68 0.14
CA GLY A 22 14.08 4.70 0.57
C GLY A 22 13.80 5.28 1.96
N CYS A 23 12.55 5.27 2.40
CA CYS A 23 12.13 5.88 3.67
C CYS A 23 12.68 7.31 3.84
N SER A 24 12.97 7.72 5.07
CA SER A 24 13.57 9.03 5.40
C SER A 24 14.99 9.22 4.88
N TYR A 25 15.69 8.16 4.55
CA TYR A 25 17.06 8.22 3.99
C TYR A 25 17.07 8.57 2.50
N ARG A 26 15.93 8.41 1.80
CA ARG A 26 15.77 8.70 0.35
C ARG A 26 16.76 7.93 -0.54
N GLU A 27 17.20 6.78 -0.08
CA GLU A 27 18.11 5.88 -0.79
C GLU A 27 17.61 4.43 -0.69
N LYS A 28 17.91 3.60 -1.66
CA LYS A 28 17.60 2.18 -1.65
C LYS A 28 18.07 1.53 -0.35
N GLY A 29 17.20 0.71 0.28
CA GLY A 29 17.48 0.07 1.57
C GLY A 29 17.28 0.98 2.79
N GLY A 30 16.89 2.24 2.60
CA GLY A 30 16.69 3.17 3.69
C GLY A 30 15.68 2.71 4.74
N PHE A 31 14.61 1.99 4.29
CA PHE A 31 13.66 1.39 5.22
C PHE A 31 14.30 0.29 6.08
N ILE A 32 15.07 -0.60 5.46
CA ILE A 32 15.77 -1.69 6.18
C ILE A 32 16.74 -1.11 7.19
N ARG A 33 17.51 -0.12 6.76
CA ARG A 33 18.40 0.64 7.62
C ARG A 33 17.65 1.23 8.82
N ARG A 34 16.46 1.81 8.60
CA ARG A 34 15.61 2.37 9.65
C ARG A 34 15.10 1.32 10.64
N MET A 35 14.88 0.08 10.20
CA MET A 35 14.47 -1.03 11.07
C MET A 35 15.63 -1.56 11.93
N THR A 36 16.86 -1.52 11.42
CA THR A 36 18.03 -2.21 11.99
C THR A 36 18.95 -1.30 12.82
N GLU A 37 19.08 -0.03 12.44
CA GLU A 37 19.97 0.92 13.10
C GLU A 37 19.31 1.62 14.29
N GLY A 38 20.13 2.16 15.17
CA GLY A 38 19.70 2.93 16.35
C GLY A 38 18.70 2.19 17.23
N GLU A 39 17.59 2.82 17.55
CA GLU A 39 16.48 2.23 18.33
C GLU A 39 15.47 1.47 17.49
N GLY A 40 15.72 1.32 16.17
CA GLY A 40 14.78 0.74 15.23
C GLY A 40 13.63 1.68 14.89
N THR A 41 12.45 1.11 14.58
CA THR A 41 11.29 1.91 14.21
C THR A 41 10.00 1.42 14.91
N TRP A 42 8.92 2.17 14.72
CA TRP A 42 7.60 1.81 15.23
C TRP A 42 6.94 0.75 14.36
N LEU A 43 6.15 -0.12 14.96
CA LEU A 43 5.40 -1.14 14.22
C LEU A 43 4.44 -0.53 13.19
N GLY A 44 3.80 0.59 13.50
CA GLY A 44 2.97 1.33 12.55
C GLY A 44 3.73 1.81 11.32
N HIS A 45 5.01 2.16 11.46
CA HIS A 45 5.85 2.51 10.32
C HIS A 45 6.22 1.30 9.45
N VAL A 46 6.43 0.15 10.07
CA VAL A 46 6.60 -1.12 9.33
C VAL A 46 5.31 -1.44 8.56
N TRP A 47 4.15 -1.33 9.21
CA TRP A 47 2.84 -1.55 8.59
C TRP A 47 2.60 -0.64 7.38
N GLU A 48 2.94 0.64 7.49
CA GLU A 48 2.88 1.62 6.40
C GLU A 48 3.66 1.13 5.17
N HIS A 49 4.93 0.77 5.36
CA HIS A 49 5.79 0.28 4.27
C HIS A 49 5.31 -1.03 3.67
N VAL A 50 4.81 -1.95 4.49
CA VAL A 50 4.24 -3.23 4.04
C VAL A 50 2.96 -2.99 3.22
N ALA A 51 2.07 -2.09 3.65
CA ALA A 51 0.85 -1.77 2.90
C ALA A 51 1.15 -1.09 1.55
N ILE A 52 2.19 -0.28 1.45
CA ILE A 52 2.69 0.29 0.19
C ILE A 52 3.23 -0.81 -0.71
N GLU A 53 4.09 -1.68 -0.19
CA GLU A 53 4.72 -2.74 -0.98
C GLU A 53 3.69 -3.75 -1.52
N LEU A 54 2.70 -4.14 -0.71
CA LEU A 54 1.62 -5.01 -1.17
C LEU A 54 0.85 -4.39 -2.35
N GLN A 55 0.55 -3.10 -2.30
CA GLN A 55 -0.10 -2.41 -3.42
C GLN A 55 0.78 -2.40 -4.67
N ASN A 56 2.08 -2.15 -4.53
CA ASN A 56 3.03 -2.15 -5.64
C ASN A 56 3.20 -3.54 -6.25
N MET A 57 3.25 -4.58 -5.42
CA MET A 57 3.25 -5.97 -5.87
C MET A 57 1.98 -6.33 -6.67
N ALA A 58 0.85 -5.72 -6.34
CA ALA A 58 -0.40 -5.88 -7.07
C ALA A 58 -0.57 -4.94 -8.29
N GLY A 59 0.51 -4.24 -8.70
CA GLY A 59 0.54 -3.41 -9.91
C GLY A 59 0.28 -1.92 -9.69
N SER A 60 0.10 -1.45 -8.45
CA SER A 60 0.03 -0.02 -8.16
C SER A 60 1.42 0.63 -8.25
N ASP A 61 1.45 1.95 -8.45
CA ASP A 61 2.68 2.76 -8.35
C ASP A 61 2.46 3.80 -7.24
N VAL A 62 2.69 3.38 -5.99
CA VAL A 62 2.48 4.21 -4.79
C VAL A 62 3.75 4.21 -3.95
N THR A 63 4.16 5.38 -3.48
CA THR A 63 5.42 5.54 -2.75
C THR A 63 5.28 6.32 -1.45
N PHE A 64 4.23 7.12 -1.30
CA PHE A 64 4.08 7.99 -0.16
C PHE A 64 3.48 7.27 1.03
N GLY A 65 4.14 7.41 2.19
CA GLY A 65 3.64 7.03 3.49
C GLY A 65 4.17 7.93 4.60
N LYS A 66 3.45 7.98 5.72
CA LYS A 66 3.84 8.77 6.87
C LYS A 66 3.20 8.26 8.16
N THR A 67 4.03 7.89 9.11
CA THR A 67 3.60 7.52 10.47
C THR A 67 4.01 8.58 11.47
N ARG A 68 3.09 9.02 12.32
CA ARG A 68 3.29 10.03 13.35
C ARG A 68 2.70 9.60 14.69
N SER A 69 3.42 9.89 15.77
CA SER A 69 2.88 9.73 17.13
C SER A 69 1.70 10.68 17.35
N THR A 70 0.68 10.21 18.06
CA THR A 70 -0.44 11.05 18.50
C THR A 70 -0.12 11.81 19.79
N GLY A 71 1.07 11.62 20.38
CA GLY A 71 1.44 12.09 21.72
C GLY A 71 1.05 11.11 22.83
N LYS A 72 0.20 10.13 22.55
CA LYS A 72 -0.13 9.06 23.52
C LYS A 72 0.79 7.86 23.28
N LYS A 73 1.30 7.27 24.37
CA LYS A 73 2.18 6.11 24.31
C LYS A 73 1.53 4.95 23.54
N GLY A 74 2.24 4.43 22.54
CA GLY A 74 1.79 3.29 21.73
C GLY A 74 0.71 3.60 20.69
N GLN A 75 0.32 4.87 20.51
CA GLN A 75 -0.69 5.28 19.55
C GLN A 75 -0.10 6.12 18.44
N TYR A 76 -0.41 5.76 17.18
CA TYR A 76 0.13 6.38 15.99
C TYR A 76 -0.96 6.64 14.95
N ASN A 77 -0.83 7.75 14.24
CA ASN A 77 -1.55 7.97 12.99
C ASN A 77 -0.66 7.47 11.85
N MET A 78 -1.18 6.58 11.03
CA MET A 78 -0.54 6.05 9.86
C MET A 78 -1.36 6.47 8.63
N VAL A 79 -0.68 7.05 7.64
CA VAL A 79 -1.27 7.40 6.35
C VAL A 79 -0.36 6.85 5.25
N PHE A 80 -0.94 6.37 4.17
CA PHE A 80 -0.22 5.94 2.99
C PHE A 80 -1.06 6.19 1.73
N GLN A 81 -0.38 6.34 0.62
CA GLN A 81 -0.98 6.56 -0.68
C GLN A 81 -1.70 5.31 -1.17
N TYR A 82 -2.75 5.51 -1.94
CA TYR A 82 -3.43 4.46 -2.69
C TYR A 82 -3.94 5.03 -4.02
N LEU A 83 -4.06 4.19 -5.04
CA LEU A 83 -4.76 4.53 -6.29
C LEU A 83 -6.25 4.17 -6.19
N GLN A 84 -6.56 3.07 -5.52
CA GLN A 84 -7.91 2.59 -5.28
C GLN A 84 -8.12 2.40 -3.78
N ARG A 85 -9.15 3.07 -3.23
CA ARG A 85 -9.42 3.06 -1.78
C ARG A 85 -9.56 1.65 -1.22
N ASP A 86 -10.32 0.80 -1.90
CA ASP A 86 -10.63 -0.53 -1.38
C ASP A 86 -9.43 -1.48 -1.50
N VAL A 87 -8.58 -1.31 -2.53
CA VAL A 87 -7.28 -1.98 -2.63
C VAL A 87 -6.35 -1.53 -1.50
N GLY A 88 -6.27 -0.22 -1.23
CA GLY A 88 -5.45 0.30 -0.12
C GLY A 88 -5.91 -0.21 1.25
N ARG A 89 -7.23 -0.32 1.48
CA ARG A 89 -7.78 -0.89 2.72
C ARG A 89 -7.43 -2.36 2.87
N GLU A 90 -7.58 -3.14 1.81
CA GLU A 90 -7.26 -4.56 1.82
C GLU A 90 -5.76 -4.81 1.97
N ALA A 91 -4.91 -4.00 1.32
CA ALA A 91 -3.46 -4.00 1.53
C ALA A 91 -3.10 -3.74 3.01
N SER A 92 -3.81 -2.81 3.65
CA SER A 92 -3.60 -2.54 5.08
C SER A 92 -4.03 -3.71 5.97
N ARG A 93 -5.14 -4.37 5.66
CA ARG A 93 -5.59 -5.57 6.37
C ARG A 93 -4.55 -6.69 6.25
N LEU A 94 -4.13 -7.01 5.04
CA LEU A 94 -3.14 -8.05 4.77
C LEU A 94 -1.78 -7.71 5.41
N ALA A 95 -1.36 -6.46 5.36
CA ALA A 95 -0.14 -5.99 6.03
C ALA A 95 -0.18 -6.26 7.54
N ARG A 96 -1.35 -6.00 8.18
CA ARG A 96 -1.55 -6.30 9.60
C ARG A 96 -1.38 -7.79 9.89
N GLU A 97 -2.08 -8.64 9.15
CA GLU A 97 -2.05 -10.08 9.36
C GLU A 97 -0.64 -10.65 9.13
N LEU A 98 0.04 -10.23 8.08
CA LEU A 98 1.43 -10.63 7.83
C LEU A 98 2.34 -10.23 8.99
N ILE A 99 2.31 -8.97 9.41
CA ILE A 99 3.15 -8.49 10.52
C ILE A 99 2.86 -9.30 11.79
N LEU A 100 1.59 -9.51 12.14
CA LEU A 100 1.22 -10.27 13.32
C LEU A 100 1.69 -11.73 13.22
N SER A 101 1.63 -12.35 12.04
CA SER A 101 2.10 -13.72 11.82
C SER A 101 3.61 -13.88 12.02
N LEU A 102 4.39 -12.81 11.79
CA LEU A 102 5.85 -12.80 11.90
C LEU A 102 6.37 -12.42 13.30
N LEU A 103 5.50 -11.91 14.18
CA LEU A 103 5.92 -11.51 15.53
C LEU A 103 6.46 -12.70 16.35
N PRO A 104 7.41 -12.46 17.27
CA PRO A 104 7.88 -13.48 18.20
C PRO A 104 6.74 -14.05 19.05
N GLN A 105 6.81 -15.33 19.39
CA GLN A 105 5.75 -16.03 20.10
C GLN A 105 5.37 -15.40 21.45
N ASN A 106 6.36 -14.89 22.18
CA ASN A 106 6.13 -14.20 23.46
C ASN A 106 5.32 -12.89 23.31
N VAL A 107 5.40 -12.24 22.14
CA VAL A 107 4.57 -11.06 21.82
C VAL A 107 3.18 -11.49 21.35
N LYS A 108 3.11 -12.53 20.50
CA LYS A 108 1.84 -13.08 20.00
C LYS A 108 0.91 -13.52 21.14
N SER A 109 1.44 -14.13 22.17
CA SER A 109 0.64 -14.62 23.32
C SER A 109 -0.07 -13.51 24.10
N GLU A 110 0.37 -12.26 23.97
CA GLU A 110 -0.25 -11.09 24.61
C GLU A 110 -1.33 -10.43 23.72
N LEU A 111 -1.46 -10.86 22.45
CA LEU A 111 -2.39 -10.29 21.49
C LEU A 111 -3.66 -11.16 21.39
N LYS A 112 -4.83 -10.51 21.32
CA LYS A 112 -6.13 -11.20 21.31
C LYS A 112 -6.65 -11.53 19.91
N ASP A 113 -6.16 -10.82 18.87
CA ASP A 113 -6.75 -10.84 17.53
C ASP A 113 -5.76 -11.37 16.48
N ILE A 114 -5.12 -12.50 16.76
CA ILE A 114 -4.25 -13.19 15.79
C ILE A 114 -5.08 -14.28 15.10
N ASN A 115 -5.06 -14.29 13.77
CA ASN A 115 -5.63 -15.37 12.98
C ASN A 115 -4.66 -16.56 13.00
N PRO A 116 -5.01 -17.71 13.63
CA PRO A 116 -4.11 -18.87 13.68
C PRO A 116 -3.98 -19.58 12.34
N ASP A 117 -4.97 -19.44 11.45
CA ASP A 117 -5.05 -20.09 10.14
C ASP A 117 -4.53 -19.19 9.01
N PHE A 118 -3.88 -18.07 9.34
CA PHE A 118 -3.35 -17.13 8.34
C PHE A 118 -2.25 -17.77 7.49
N ASN A 119 -2.51 -17.88 6.21
CA ASN A 119 -1.56 -18.30 5.18
C ASN A 119 -1.24 -17.11 4.28
N TYR A 120 -0.04 -16.56 4.40
CA TYR A 120 0.36 -15.37 3.65
C TYR A 120 0.34 -15.59 2.14
N GLU A 121 0.78 -16.74 1.64
CA GLU A 121 0.84 -16.98 0.19
C GLU A 121 -0.54 -16.99 -0.44
N GLU A 122 -1.50 -17.65 0.19
CA GLU A 122 -2.90 -17.70 -0.26
C GLU A 122 -3.54 -16.30 -0.21
N GLU A 123 -3.40 -15.61 0.91
CA GLU A 123 -3.97 -14.26 1.12
C GLU A 123 -3.34 -13.22 0.19
N ARG A 124 -2.03 -13.33 -0.09
CA ARG A 124 -1.33 -12.50 -1.08
C ARG A 124 -1.91 -12.71 -2.48
N ASP A 125 -2.07 -13.95 -2.90
CA ASP A 125 -2.54 -14.29 -4.23
C ASP A 125 -4.02 -13.86 -4.40
N ASP A 126 -4.83 -14.01 -3.35
CA ASP A 126 -6.20 -13.49 -3.30
C ASP A 126 -6.23 -11.97 -3.38
N PHE A 127 -5.34 -11.30 -2.67
CA PHE A 127 -5.21 -9.85 -2.71
C PHE A 127 -4.82 -9.35 -4.11
N ILE A 128 -3.85 -10.00 -4.77
CA ILE A 128 -3.46 -9.64 -6.14
C ILE A 128 -4.65 -9.81 -7.09
N ARG A 129 -5.37 -10.94 -7.03
CA ARG A 129 -6.58 -11.16 -7.84
C ARG A 129 -7.67 -10.12 -7.54
N TYR A 130 -7.82 -9.75 -6.27
CA TYR A 130 -8.76 -8.70 -5.87
C TYR A 130 -8.38 -7.34 -6.46
N ALA A 131 -7.11 -6.93 -6.34
CA ALA A 131 -6.61 -5.67 -6.85
C ALA A 131 -6.75 -5.55 -8.38
N GLN A 132 -6.49 -6.63 -9.11
CA GLN A 132 -6.64 -6.69 -10.57
C GLN A 132 -8.06 -6.34 -11.07
N LYS A 133 -9.10 -6.58 -10.26
CA LYS A 133 -10.48 -6.17 -10.61
C LYS A 133 -10.65 -4.66 -10.68
N PHE A 134 -9.77 -3.90 -10.02
CA PHE A 134 -9.79 -2.44 -10.02
C PHE A 134 -8.81 -1.82 -11.02
N GLU A 135 -8.05 -2.61 -11.74
CA GLU A 135 -7.19 -2.09 -12.79
C GLU A 135 -8.01 -1.50 -13.93
N PHE A 136 -7.48 -0.44 -14.53
CA PHE A 136 -8.05 0.08 -15.75
C PHE A 136 -7.61 -0.78 -16.93
N GLY A 137 -8.53 -1.02 -17.87
CA GLY A 137 -8.15 -1.55 -19.17
C GLY A 137 -7.12 -0.63 -19.88
N PRO A 138 -6.37 -1.15 -20.87
CA PRO A 138 -5.23 -0.44 -21.46
C PRO A 138 -5.53 0.98 -21.90
N SER A 139 -6.68 1.22 -22.53
CA SER A 139 -7.09 2.54 -23.03
C SER A 139 -7.29 3.56 -21.90
N THR A 140 -8.09 3.19 -20.90
CA THR A 140 -8.35 4.08 -19.76
C THR A 140 -7.08 4.29 -18.93
N GLY A 141 -6.32 3.21 -18.70
CA GLY A 141 -5.05 3.28 -17.96
C GLY A 141 -4.03 4.20 -18.61
N SER A 142 -3.89 4.16 -19.95
CA SER A 142 -3.01 5.07 -20.69
C SER A 142 -3.42 6.54 -20.54
N LEU A 143 -4.73 6.83 -20.55
CA LEU A 143 -5.23 8.19 -20.37
C LEU A 143 -5.02 8.69 -18.92
N VAL A 144 -5.25 7.83 -17.94
CA VAL A 144 -5.00 8.16 -16.53
C VAL A 144 -3.50 8.43 -16.31
N LYS A 145 -2.63 7.57 -16.86
CA LYS A 145 -1.18 7.79 -16.80
C LYS A 145 -0.79 9.10 -17.43
N ALA A 146 -1.29 9.40 -18.62
CA ALA A 146 -1.01 10.65 -19.31
C ALA A 146 -1.50 11.89 -18.56
N ALA A 147 -2.58 11.76 -17.79
CA ALA A 147 -3.07 12.81 -16.91
C ALA A 147 -2.16 13.02 -15.70
N ILE A 148 -1.71 11.92 -15.07
CA ILE A 148 -0.75 11.96 -13.95
C ILE A 148 0.55 12.64 -14.39
N ASP A 149 1.12 12.23 -15.53
CA ASP A 149 2.36 12.78 -16.09
C ASP A 149 2.26 14.29 -16.39
N ARG A 150 1.05 14.82 -16.53
CA ARG A 150 0.76 16.26 -16.80
C ARG A 150 0.15 16.99 -15.60
N GLU A 151 0.16 16.37 -14.44
CA GLU A 151 -0.45 16.93 -13.21
C GLU A 151 -1.92 17.33 -13.39
N ILE A 152 -2.64 16.66 -14.33
CA ILE A 152 -4.08 16.86 -14.50
C ILE A 152 -4.80 16.07 -13.43
N PRO A 153 -5.60 16.72 -12.56
CA PRO A 153 -6.36 16.02 -11.54
C PRO A 153 -7.34 15.06 -12.18
N TRP A 154 -7.45 13.89 -11.60
CA TRP A 154 -8.39 12.88 -12.07
C TRP A 154 -9.09 12.18 -10.91
N LEU A 155 -10.26 11.60 -11.19
CA LEU A 155 -11.08 10.90 -10.23
C LEU A 155 -11.81 9.75 -10.92
N ARG A 156 -11.71 8.54 -10.38
CA ARG A 156 -12.55 7.41 -10.78
C ARG A 156 -13.94 7.57 -10.17
N LEU A 157 -14.99 7.50 -10.99
CA LEU A 157 -16.36 7.77 -10.58
C LEU A 157 -17.19 6.52 -10.31
N ASN A 158 -16.73 5.34 -10.77
CA ASN A 158 -17.40 4.07 -10.51
C ASN A 158 -16.38 2.91 -10.41
N GLU A 159 -16.84 1.73 -10.11
CA GLU A 159 -16.03 0.51 -10.03
C GLU A 159 -15.49 0.03 -11.39
N TYR A 160 -16.05 0.53 -12.49
CA TYR A 160 -15.59 0.22 -13.84
C TYR A 160 -14.54 1.21 -14.34
N SER A 161 -14.73 1.78 -15.52
CA SER A 161 -13.76 2.64 -16.19
C SER A 161 -14.20 4.09 -16.35
N LEU A 162 -15.25 4.52 -15.63
CA LEU A 162 -15.68 5.92 -15.70
C LEU A 162 -14.72 6.80 -14.91
N VAL A 163 -14.02 7.68 -15.62
CA VAL A 163 -13.02 8.60 -15.07
C VAL A 163 -13.39 10.04 -15.43
N GLN A 164 -13.20 10.93 -14.49
CA GLN A 164 -13.24 12.37 -14.70
C GLN A 164 -11.83 12.94 -14.66
N PHE A 165 -11.47 13.73 -15.64
CA PHE A 165 -10.25 14.54 -15.69
C PHE A 165 -10.59 16.01 -15.50
N GLY A 166 -9.77 16.74 -14.74
CA GLY A 166 -9.95 18.15 -14.45
C GLY A 166 -11.12 18.46 -13.51
N HIS A 167 -11.39 19.74 -13.30
CA HIS A 167 -12.36 20.27 -12.36
C HIS A 167 -13.31 21.29 -12.99
N GLY A 168 -14.49 21.44 -12.37
CA GLY A 168 -15.47 22.48 -12.71
C GLY A 168 -15.85 22.47 -14.19
N LYS A 169 -15.83 23.63 -14.81
CA LYS A 169 -16.19 23.77 -16.24
C LYS A 169 -15.24 23.12 -17.24
N TYR A 170 -14.03 22.76 -16.80
CA TYR A 170 -13.03 22.11 -17.63
C TYR A 170 -13.02 20.59 -17.47
N GLN A 171 -13.89 20.04 -16.60
CA GLN A 171 -13.95 18.59 -16.42
C GLN A 171 -14.37 17.88 -17.70
N LYS A 172 -13.71 16.75 -17.97
CA LYS A 172 -14.08 15.81 -19.04
C LYS A 172 -14.25 14.42 -18.42
N ARG A 173 -15.27 13.70 -18.89
CA ARG A 173 -15.53 12.33 -18.43
C ARG A 173 -15.36 11.38 -19.59
N ILE A 174 -14.76 10.24 -19.27
CA ILE A 174 -14.57 9.14 -20.22
C ILE A 174 -14.93 7.82 -19.56
N GLN A 175 -15.57 6.96 -20.31
CA GLN A 175 -15.80 5.57 -19.90
C GLN A 175 -15.28 4.66 -21.03
N ALA A 176 -14.23 3.87 -20.74
CA ALA A 176 -13.45 3.18 -21.76
C ALA A 176 -12.96 4.16 -22.83
N THR A 177 -13.50 4.10 -24.04
CA THR A 177 -13.17 5.00 -25.16
C THR A 177 -14.30 5.96 -25.51
N VAL A 178 -15.40 5.95 -24.75
CA VAL A 178 -16.59 6.78 -24.97
C VAL A 178 -16.51 8.04 -24.13
N THR A 179 -16.70 9.20 -24.77
CA THR A 179 -16.79 10.51 -24.11
C THR A 179 -18.20 11.09 -24.25
N ASN A 180 -18.49 12.19 -23.55
CA ASN A 180 -19.73 12.93 -23.74
C ASN A 180 -19.88 13.56 -25.15
N GLU A 181 -18.83 13.53 -25.96
CA GLU A 181 -18.81 14.04 -27.33
C GLU A 181 -18.82 12.92 -28.39
N THR A 182 -18.83 11.64 -27.96
CA THR A 182 -18.94 10.49 -28.86
C THR A 182 -20.38 10.38 -29.37
N LYS A 183 -20.55 10.42 -30.68
CA LYS A 183 -21.84 10.22 -31.36
C LYS A 183 -22.05 8.76 -31.74
#